data_60957b60afa795042010b655504bf814
#
_entry.id   60957b60afa795042010b655504bf814
#
_cell.length_a   1.000
_cell.length_b   1.000
_cell.length_c   1.000
_cell.angle_alpha   90.00
_cell.angle_beta   90.00
_cell.angle_gamma   90.00
#
_symmetry.space_group_name_H-M   'P 1'
#
loop_
_entity.id
_entity.type
_entity.pdbx_description
1 polymer ?
#
loop_
_entity_poly.entity_id
_entity_poly.type
_entity_poly.pdbx_seq_one_letter_code
_entity_poly.pdbx_strand_id
1 'polypeptide(L)'
;MTALITFDHATLGYGRRVVLSDISFDIPAGDFLGLVGPNGAGKTTILRAILGSLAPLSGTVVKAEGLRFGYVPQRDSVDYNFPLKVLDVVMMGRYDRIGLMRRPSREDRASAWKALEHVGIADLAEQPLGALSGGQKQRTLIARAHVGEPNVLVLDEPTNGMDLVSTTQILSLVRELHERDNLTVLMVSHALNEVANYVERIALVVERGFRIGTVGEIMTEETLTQMYGIPVDVDEMHGHRIVVARRPAAEREARRNV
;
A
#
# COMPACT_ATOMS: atom_id res chain seq x y z
N MET A 1 18.31 -8.74 -9.85
CA MET A 1 17.40 -8.97 -8.71
C MET A 1 16.33 -9.96 -9.17
N THR A 2 15.92 -10.90 -8.33
CA THR A 2 14.91 -11.90 -8.71
C THR A 2 13.54 -11.25 -8.58
N ALA A 3 12.73 -11.27 -9.66
CA ALA A 3 11.36 -10.80 -9.64
C ALA A 3 10.50 -11.73 -8.76
N LEU A 4 9.75 -11.15 -7.81
CA LEU A 4 8.75 -11.88 -7.01
C LEU A 4 7.41 -11.98 -7.75
N ILE A 5 7.07 -10.94 -8.52
CA ILE A 5 5.83 -10.88 -9.28
C ILE A 5 6.15 -10.24 -10.64
N THR A 6 5.71 -10.88 -11.72
CA THR A 6 5.88 -10.39 -13.10
C THR A 6 4.52 -10.29 -13.77
N PHE A 7 4.20 -9.13 -14.30
CA PHE A 7 3.12 -8.91 -15.24
C PHE A 7 3.72 -8.90 -16.65
N ASP A 8 3.22 -9.75 -17.53
CA ASP A 8 3.67 -9.86 -18.92
C ASP A 8 2.47 -9.70 -19.85
N HIS A 9 2.39 -8.56 -20.54
CA HIS A 9 1.30 -8.17 -21.42
C HIS A 9 -0.09 -8.41 -20.81
N ALA A 10 -0.22 -8.20 -19.50
CA ALA A 10 -1.41 -8.54 -18.75
C ALA A 10 -2.54 -7.54 -19.01
N THR A 11 -3.71 -8.05 -19.38
CA THR A 11 -4.96 -7.28 -19.44
C THR A 11 -5.84 -7.68 -18.28
N LEU A 12 -6.23 -6.71 -17.46
CA LEU A 12 -7.01 -6.93 -16.25
C LEU A 12 -8.42 -6.35 -16.38
N GLY A 13 -9.40 -7.07 -15.82
CA GLY A 13 -10.79 -6.63 -15.86
C GLY A 13 -11.76 -7.62 -15.25
N TYR A 14 -13.06 -7.35 -15.41
CA TYR A 14 -14.15 -8.16 -14.86
C TYR A 14 -15.11 -8.57 -15.98
N GLY A 15 -15.23 -9.85 -16.24
CA GLY A 15 -16.06 -10.36 -17.33
C GLY A 15 -15.60 -9.79 -18.68
N ARG A 16 -16.44 -8.97 -19.34
CA ARG A 16 -16.10 -8.30 -20.61
C ARG A 16 -15.54 -6.88 -20.45
N ARG A 17 -15.55 -6.34 -19.23
CA ARG A 17 -15.06 -4.98 -18.96
C ARG A 17 -13.57 -5.00 -18.68
N VAL A 18 -12.79 -4.49 -19.62
CA VAL A 18 -11.36 -4.23 -19.43
C VAL A 18 -11.20 -2.99 -18.55
N VAL A 19 -10.31 -3.08 -17.56
CA VAL A 19 -9.94 -1.97 -16.65
C VAL A 19 -8.55 -1.46 -17.01
N LEU A 20 -7.60 -2.37 -17.24
CA LEU A 20 -6.24 -2.05 -17.63
C LEU A 20 -5.84 -3.03 -18.75
N SER A 21 -5.21 -2.53 -19.79
CA SER A 21 -4.78 -3.32 -20.94
C SER A 21 -3.28 -3.29 -21.10
N ASP A 22 -2.71 -4.45 -21.46
CA ASP A 22 -1.31 -4.58 -21.90
C ASP A 22 -0.28 -3.99 -20.93
N ILE A 23 -0.42 -4.31 -19.63
CA ILE A 23 0.55 -3.86 -18.63
C ILE A 23 1.67 -4.89 -18.45
N SER A 24 2.92 -4.42 -18.47
CA SER A 24 4.11 -5.24 -18.26
C SER A 24 5.03 -4.58 -17.25
N PHE A 25 5.33 -5.27 -16.15
CA PHE A 25 6.25 -4.81 -15.12
C PHE A 25 6.61 -5.92 -14.13
N ASP A 26 7.70 -5.71 -13.40
CA ASP A 26 8.17 -6.60 -12.35
C ASP A 26 8.15 -5.91 -10.99
N ILE A 27 7.90 -6.71 -9.94
CA ILE A 27 8.13 -6.35 -8.54
C ILE A 27 9.27 -7.24 -8.03
N PRO A 28 10.49 -6.72 -7.94
CA PRO A 28 11.62 -7.48 -7.39
C PRO A 28 11.55 -7.65 -5.88
N ALA A 29 12.32 -8.60 -5.35
CA ALA A 29 12.50 -8.75 -3.91
C ALA A 29 13.16 -7.51 -3.32
N GLY A 30 12.65 -7.04 -2.17
CA GLY A 30 13.15 -5.84 -1.49
C GLY A 30 12.71 -4.52 -2.16
N ASP A 31 11.75 -4.53 -3.07
CA ASP A 31 11.20 -3.30 -3.68
C ASP A 31 10.22 -2.60 -2.73
N PHE A 32 10.22 -1.28 -2.72
CA PHE A 32 9.17 -0.48 -2.10
C PHE A 32 8.40 0.29 -3.19
N LEU A 33 7.31 -0.32 -3.63
CA LEU A 33 6.48 0.16 -4.73
C LEU A 33 5.21 0.86 -4.24
N GLY A 34 5.03 2.12 -4.64
CA GLY A 34 3.77 2.84 -4.50
C GLY A 34 2.86 2.64 -5.72
N LEU A 35 1.69 2.05 -5.54
CA LEU A 35 0.64 1.96 -6.56
C LEU A 35 -0.30 3.15 -6.39
N VAL A 36 -0.12 4.19 -7.20
CA VAL A 36 -0.75 5.49 -6.99
C VAL A 36 -1.68 5.87 -8.14
N GLY A 37 -2.76 6.57 -7.83
CA GLY A 37 -3.69 7.08 -8.83
C GLY A 37 -5.06 7.40 -8.25
N PRO A 38 -5.95 8.06 -9.02
CA PRO A 38 -7.29 8.44 -8.55
C PRO A 38 -8.16 7.21 -8.25
N ASN A 39 -9.24 7.45 -7.54
CA ASN A 39 -10.24 6.41 -7.27
C ASN A 39 -10.86 5.92 -8.58
N GLY A 40 -11.05 4.60 -8.70
CA GLY A 40 -11.60 3.98 -9.91
C GLY A 40 -10.58 3.74 -11.04
N ALA A 41 -9.33 4.19 -10.94
CA ALA A 41 -8.32 4.04 -11.99
C ALA A 41 -7.85 2.58 -12.23
N GLY A 42 -8.17 1.64 -11.33
CA GLY A 42 -7.78 0.23 -11.48
C GLY A 42 -6.75 -0.27 -10.46
N LYS A 43 -6.35 0.54 -9.46
CA LYS A 43 -5.42 0.13 -8.40
C LYS A 43 -5.84 -1.18 -7.72
N THR A 44 -7.10 -1.26 -7.27
CA THR A 44 -7.66 -2.47 -6.65
C THR A 44 -7.68 -3.67 -7.61
N THR A 45 -7.79 -3.43 -8.91
CA THR A 45 -7.75 -4.51 -9.93
C THR A 45 -6.35 -5.11 -10.03
N ILE A 46 -5.30 -4.26 -10.06
CA ILE A 46 -3.90 -4.71 -9.99
C ILE A 46 -3.66 -5.45 -8.67
N LEU A 47 -4.08 -4.87 -7.55
CA LEU A 47 -3.93 -5.47 -6.23
C LEU A 47 -4.56 -6.88 -6.16
N ARG A 48 -5.77 -7.05 -6.69
CA ARG A 48 -6.44 -8.36 -6.74
C ARG A 48 -5.70 -9.37 -7.62
N ALA A 49 -5.10 -8.94 -8.72
CA ALA A 49 -4.26 -9.80 -9.56
C ALA A 49 -2.97 -10.21 -8.80
N ILE A 50 -2.33 -9.29 -8.09
CA ILE A 50 -1.17 -9.56 -7.23
C ILE A 50 -1.53 -10.58 -6.15
N LEU A 51 -2.64 -10.39 -5.43
CA LEU A 51 -3.10 -11.29 -4.38
C LEU A 51 -3.66 -12.63 -4.92
N GLY A 52 -3.88 -12.75 -6.25
CA GLY A 52 -4.38 -13.97 -6.88
C GLY A 52 -5.88 -14.15 -6.82
N SER A 53 -6.63 -13.13 -6.42
CA SER A 53 -8.11 -13.15 -6.41
C SER A 53 -8.73 -12.71 -7.74
N LEU A 54 -7.90 -12.29 -8.71
CA LEU A 54 -8.30 -11.94 -10.07
C LEU A 54 -7.30 -12.54 -11.06
N ALA A 55 -7.78 -13.37 -12.00
CA ALA A 55 -6.98 -13.82 -13.13
C ALA A 55 -6.99 -12.76 -14.23
N PRO A 56 -5.89 -12.59 -14.99
CA PRO A 56 -5.86 -11.71 -16.15
C PRO A 56 -6.81 -12.22 -17.26
N LEU A 57 -7.40 -11.29 -18.03
CA LEU A 57 -8.22 -11.60 -19.20
C LEU A 57 -7.36 -12.08 -20.38
N SER A 58 -6.12 -11.55 -20.49
CA SER A 58 -5.06 -11.98 -21.43
C SER A 58 -3.70 -11.65 -20.85
N GLY A 59 -2.63 -12.19 -21.41
CA GLY A 59 -1.29 -12.11 -20.85
C GLY A 59 -1.13 -12.97 -19.60
N THR A 60 -0.09 -12.71 -18.80
CA THR A 60 0.19 -13.51 -17.62
C THR A 60 0.55 -12.66 -16.39
N VAL A 61 0.25 -13.20 -15.20
CA VAL A 61 0.74 -12.69 -13.91
C VAL A 61 1.41 -13.84 -13.20
N VAL A 62 2.73 -13.85 -13.20
CA VAL A 62 3.55 -14.90 -12.60
C VAL A 62 4.01 -14.47 -11.22
N LYS A 63 3.99 -15.39 -10.26
CA LYS A 63 4.43 -15.19 -8.89
C LYS A 63 5.52 -16.19 -8.54
N ALA A 64 6.53 -15.75 -7.80
CA ALA A 64 7.55 -16.64 -7.28
C ALA A 64 6.92 -17.71 -6.37
N GLU A 65 7.51 -18.89 -6.38
CA GLU A 65 7.06 -19.98 -5.52
C GLU A 65 7.31 -19.66 -4.04
N GLY A 66 6.41 -20.09 -3.17
CA GLY A 66 6.52 -19.85 -1.72
C GLY A 66 6.27 -18.41 -1.27
N LEU A 67 5.69 -17.56 -2.14
CA LEU A 67 5.37 -16.17 -1.80
C LEU A 67 4.27 -16.08 -0.74
N ARG A 68 4.56 -15.36 0.34
CA ARG A 68 3.60 -15.09 1.43
C ARG A 68 3.30 -13.61 1.49
N PHE A 69 2.02 -13.28 1.53
CA PHE A 69 1.52 -11.92 1.62
C PHE A 69 1.07 -11.60 3.05
N GLY A 70 1.52 -10.44 3.57
CA GLY A 70 0.86 -9.76 4.67
C GLY A 70 -0.04 -8.68 4.10
N TYR A 71 -1.34 -8.74 4.37
CA TYR A 71 -2.29 -7.77 3.83
C TYR A 71 -2.92 -6.90 4.91
N VAL A 72 -2.76 -5.60 4.74
CA VAL A 72 -3.40 -4.56 5.54
C VAL A 72 -4.53 -3.95 4.71
N PRO A 73 -5.79 -4.27 5.01
CA PRO A 73 -6.95 -3.75 4.27
C PRO A 73 -7.20 -2.29 4.59
N GLN A 74 -7.98 -1.64 3.74
CA GLN A 74 -8.52 -0.31 4.00
C GLN A 74 -9.32 -0.32 5.31
N ARG A 75 -9.12 0.69 6.16
CA ARG A 75 -9.71 0.77 7.52
C ARG A 75 -11.21 0.62 7.55
N ASP A 76 -11.91 1.23 6.60
CA ASP A 76 -13.38 1.23 6.54
C ASP A 76 -13.97 -0.16 6.24
N SER A 77 -13.14 -1.11 5.82
CA SER A 77 -13.55 -2.50 5.58
C SER A 77 -13.47 -3.41 6.82
N VAL A 78 -12.98 -2.90 7.96
CA VAL A 78 -12.81 -3.66 9.20
C VAL A 78 -13.91 -3.30 10.20
N ASP A 79 -14.65 -4.31 10.67
CA ASP A 79 -15.63 -4.12 11.74
C ASP A 79 -14.92 -4.04 13.09
N TYR A 80 -14.82 -2.85 13.64
CA TYR A 80 -14.20 -2.59 14.95
C TYR A 80 -15.15 -2.79 16.16
N ASN A 81 -16.42 -3.09 15.91
CA ASN A 81 -17.39 -3.34 17.00
C ASN A 81 -17.28 -4.75 17.56
N PHE A 82 -16.55 -5.63 16.87
CA PHE A 82 -16.34 -6.99 17.37
C PHE A 82 -15.42 -6.96 18.60
N PRO A 83 -15.77 -7.62 19.73
CA PRO A 83 -15.07 -7.49 21.01
C PRO A 83 -13.77 -8.31 21.06
N LEU A 84 -12.86 -8.05 20.12
CA LEU A 84 -11.53 -8.68 20.07
C LEU A 84 -10.49 -7.80 20.74
N LYS A 85 -9.58 -8.43 21.47
CA LYS A 85 -8.37 -7.78 21.97
C LYS A 85 -7.36 -7.57 20.84
N VAL A 86 -6.52 -6.59 20.99
CA VAL A 86 -5.42 -6.28 20.06
C VAL A 86 -4.57 -7.52 19.79
N LEU A 87 -4.17 -8.24 20.86
CA LEU A 87 -3.39 -9.47 20.74
C LEU A 87 -4.11 -10.55 19.93
N ASP A 88 -5.42 -10.71 20.12
CA ASP A 88 -6.21 -11.71 19.38
C ASP A 88 -6.22 -11.40 17.87
N VAL A 89 -6.36 -10.11 17.52
CA VAL A 89 -6.32 -9.65 16.12
C VAL A 89 -4.94 -9.90 15.50
N VAL A 90 -3.84 -9.62 16.22
CA VAL A 90 -2.49 -9.91 15.71
C VAL A 90 -2.27 -11.40 15.54
N MET A 91 -2.75 -12.22 16.49
CA MET A 91 -2.67 -13.69 16.40
C MET A 91 -3.33 -14.26 15.15
N MET A 92 -4.38 -13.61 14.61
CA MET A 92 -5.02 -14.05 13.37
C MET A 92 -4.04 -14.10 12.19
N GLY A 93 -3.01 -13.24 12.17
CA GLY A 93 -1.98 -13.23 11.14
C GLY A 93 -1.05 -14.45 11.15
N ARG A 94 -1.15 -15.31 12.18
CA ARG A 94 -0.38 -16.56 12.28
C ARG A 94 -1.17 -17.82 11.92
N TYR A 95 -2.47 -17.71 11.68
CA TYR A 95 -3.31 -18.92 11.51
C TYR A 95 -2.89 -19.80 10.33
N ASP A 96 -2.32 -19.21 9.27
CA ASP A 96 -1.77 -19.99 8.15
C ASP A 96 -0.61 -20.92 8.61
N ARG A 97 0.18 -20.49 9.60
CA ARG A 97 1.27 -21.27 10.18
C ARG A 97 0.80 -22.25 11.26
N ILE A 98 -0.14 -21.81 12.08
CA ILE A 98 -0.72 -22.64 13.16
C ILE A 98 -1.47 -23.82 12.54
N GLY A 99 -2.16 -23.60 11.44
CA GLY A 99 -3.00 -24.57 10.74
C GLY A 99 -4.40 -24.69 11.32
N LEU A 100 -5.30 -25.19 10.48
CA LEU A 100 -6.70 -25.38 10.82
C LEU A 100 -6.83 -26.37 11.98
N MET A 101 -7.64 -26.07 12.98
CA MET A 101 -7.92 -26.90 14.17
C MET A 101 -6.76 -27.06 15.17
N ARG A 102 -5.67 -26.33 15.04
CA ARG A 102 -4.60 -26.30 16.05
C ARG A 102 -4.77 -25.09 16.97
N ARG A 103 -4.39 -25.27 18.25
CA ARG A 103 -4.35 -24.16 19.21
C ARG A 103 -3.03 -23.41 19.09
N PRO A 104 -3.04 -22.07 19.22
CA PRO A 104 -1.81 -21.27 19.26
C PRO A 104 -0.85 -21.77 20.35
N SER A 105 0.40 -21.93 19.99
CA SER A 105 1.49 -22.29 20.90
C SER A 105 1.95 -21.09 21.73
N ARG A 106 2.86 -21.33 22.69
CA ARG A 106 3.56 -20.24 23.40
C ARG A 106 4.44 -19.41 22.47
N GLU A 107 5.02 -20.05 21.49
CA GLU A 107 5.85 -19.39 20.47
C GLU A 107 5.03 -18.46 19.57
N ASP A 108 3.83 -18.91 19.17
CA ASP A 108 2.93 -18.04 18.39
C ASP A 108 2.53 -16.79 19.16
N ARG A 109 2.23 -16.93 20.45
CA ARG A 109 1.94 -15.78 21.32
C ARG A 109 3.15 -14.86 21.46
N ALA A 110 4.36 -15.41 21.66
CA ALA A 110 5.59 -14.64 21.74
C ALA A 110 5.84 -13.85 20.44
N SER A 111 5.61 -14.47 19.29
CA SER A 111 5.71 -13.80 17.98
C SER A 111 4.71 -12.65 17.86
N ALA A 112 3.46 -12.82 18.33
CA ALA A 112 2.46 -11.75 18.32
C ALA A 112 2.84 -10.59 19.26
N TRP A 113 3.38 -10.88 20.42
CA TRP A 113 3.90 -9.85 21.34
C TRP A 113 5.06 -9.08 20.69
N LYS A 114 6.02 -9.79 20.09
CA LYS A 114 7.14 -9.17 19.37
C LYS A 114 6.66 -8.28 18.22
N ALA A 115 5.62 -8.70 17.47
CA ALA A 115 5.04 -7.87 16.43
C ALA A 115 4.39 -6.59 16.99
N LEU A 116 3.74 -6.67 18.15
CA LEU A 116 3.19 -5.50 18.84
C LEU A 116 4.28 -4.55 19.37
N GLU A 117 5.38 -5.08 19.88
CA GLU A 117 6.56 -4.30 20.27
C GLU A 117 7.14 -3.55 19.05
N HIS A 118 7.29 -4.23 17.91
CA HIS A 118 7.81 -3.63 16.69
C HIS A 118 6.97 -2.47 16.17
N VAL A 119 5.65 -2.53 16.34
CA VAL A 119 4.78 -1.41 15.95
C VAL A 119 4.50 -0.42 17.07
N GLY A 120 5.11 -0.61 18.26
CA GLY A 120 5.06 0.31 19.39
C GLY A 120 3.71 0.41 20.11
N ILE A 121 2.97 -0.71 20.23
CA ILE A 121 1.68 -0.77 20.93
C ILE A 121 1.54 -2.04 21.81
N ALA A 122 2.63 -2.60 22.30
CA ALA A 122 2.58 -3.79 23.14
C ALA A 122 1.79 -3.57 24.46
N ASP A 123 1.85 -2.39 25.03
CA ASP A 123 1.08 -1.97 26.21
C ASP A 123 -0.44 -2.03 26.00
N LEU A 124 -0.91 -2.04 24.76
CA LEU A 124 -2.32 -2.10 24.37
C LEU A 124 -2.81 -3.53 24.04
N ALA A 125 -1.96 -4.56 24.18
CA ALA A 125 -2.24 -5.93 23.74
C ALA A 125 -3.57 -6.50 24.30
N GLU A 126 -3.91 -6.19 25.54
CA GLU A 126 -5.13 -6.66 26.22
C GLU A 126 -6.34 -5.74 26.05
N GLN A 127 -6.17 -4.59 25.41
CA GLN A 127 -7.24 -3.63 25.13
C GLN A 127 -8.17 -4.13 24.03
N PRO A 128 -9.48 -3.82 24.10
CA PRO A 128 -10.40 -4.06 22.98
C PRO A 128 -9.98 -3.21 21.76
N LEU A 129 -9.95 -3.82 20.58
CA LEU A 129 -9.59 -3.12 19.33
C LEU A 129 -10.47 -1.88 19.08
N GLY A 130 -11.76 -1.96 19.42
CA GLY A 130 -12.70 -0.85 19.26
C GLY A 130 -12.34 0.40 20.05
N ALA A 131 -11.67 0.25 21.21
CA ALA A 131 -11.28 1.37 22.08
C ALA A 131 -10.05 2.16 21.60
N LEU A 132 -9.33 1.66 20.59
CA LEU A 132 -8.08 2.26 20.12
C LEU A 132 -8.34 3.49 19.24
N SER A 133 -7.36 4.42 19.22
CA SER A 133 -7.32 5.50 18.25
C SER A 133 -7.12 4.97 16.81
N GLY A 134 -7.37 5.80 15.80
CA GLY A 134 -7.19 5.42 14.41
C GLY A 134 -5.77 4.94 14.07
N GLY A 135 -4.75 5.64 14.56
CA GLY A 135 -3.35 5.25 14.36
C GLY A 135 -2.99 3.94 15.08
N GLN A 136 -3.50 3.72 16.30
CA GLN A 136 -3.30 2.47 17.04
C GLN A 136 -3.99 1.28 16.36
N LYS A 137 -5.19 1.47 15.82
CA LYS A 137 -5.89 0.47 14.99
C LYS A 137 -5.06 0.10 13.77
N GLN A 138 -4.50 1.09 13.08
CA GLN A 138 -3.66 0.85 11.92
C GLN A 138 -2.38 0.09 12.27
N ARG A 139 -1.70 0.46 13.36
CA ARG A 139 -0.54 -0.29 13.87
C ARG A 139 -0.89 -1.73 14.19
N THR A 140 -2.07 -2.00 14.76
CA THR A 140 -2.57 -3.36 15.02
C THR A 140 -2.75 -4.16 13.72
N LEU A 141 -3.31 -3.55 12.67
CA LEU A 141 -3.48 -4.20 11.36
C LEU A 141 -2.13 -4.48 10.69
N ILE A 142 -1.16 -3.57 10.82
CA ILE A 142 0.22 -3.77 10.33
C ILE A 142 0.88 -4.91 11.10
N ALA A 143 0.79 -4.96 12.44
CA ALA A 143 1.31 -6.05 13.25
C ALA A 143 0.70 -7.40 12.85
N ARG A 144 -0.61 -7.44 12.62
CA ARG A 144 -1.32 -8.65 12.13
C ARG A 144 -0.79 -9.11 10.77
N ALA A 145 -0.55 -8.19 9.85
CA ALA A 145 -0.02 -8.52 8.52
C ALA A 145 1.44 -8.99 8.58
N HIS A 146 2.23 -8.42 9.50
CA HIS A 146 3.66 -8.68 9.65
C HIS A 146 3.98 -9.95 10.45
N VAL A 147 3.17 -10.31 11.45
CA VAL A 147 3.42 -11.45 12.37
C VAL A 147 3.52 -12.80 11.66
N GLY A 148 2.92 -12.94 10.49
CA GLY A 148 3.03 -14.09 9.61
C GLY A 148 4.38 -14.22 8.89
N GLU A 149 5.32 -13.28 9.10
CA GLU A 149 6.61 -13.19 8.41
C GLU A 149 6.43 -13.26 6.89
N PRO A 150 5.73 -12.29 6.29
CA PRO A 150 5.49 -12.26 4.86
C PRO A 150 6.76 -11.94 4.08
N ASN A 151 6.78 -12.31 2.78
CA ASN A 151 7.79 -11.82 1.84
C ASN A 151 7.37 -10.48 1.23
N VAL A 152 6.06 -10.28 1.10
CA VAL A 152 5.46 -9.06 0.55
C VAL A 152 4.42 -8.52 1.52
N LEU A 153 4.61 -7.28 1.96
CA LEU A 153 3.64 -6.53 2.74
C LEU A 153 2.82 -5.64 1.80
N VAL A 154 1.53 -5.87 1.78
CA VAL A 154 0.58 -5.11 0.96
C VAL A 154 -0.27 -4.22 1.86
N LEU A 155 -0.26 -2.91 1.60
CA LEU A 155 -1.05 -1.94 2.35
C LEU A 155 -2.03 -1.24 1.39
N ASP A 156 -3.32 -1.35 1.69
CA ASP A 156 -4.38 -0.74 0.89
C ASP A 156 -4.89 0.52 1.58
N GLU A 157 -4.53 1.70 1.07
CA GLU A 157 -4.85 3.03 1.60
C GLU A 157 -4.52 3.16 3.11
N PRO A 158 -3.26 2.87 3.55
CA PRO A 158 -2.94 2.72 4.98
C PRO A 158 -3.08 4.01 5.79
N THR A 159 -3.08 5.17 5.16
CA THR A 159 -3.14 6.50 5.79
C THR A 159 -4.47 7.22 5.56
N ASN A 160 -5.44 6.57 4.89
CA ASN A 160 -6.72 7.20 4.56
C ASN A 160 -7.45 7.69 5.82
N GLY A 161 -7.87 8.97 5.80
CA GLY A 161 -8.61 9.61 6.90
C GLY A 161 -7.78 9.83 8.18
N MET A 162 -6.44 9.86 8.08
CA MET A 162 -5.55 10.21 9.18
C MET A 162 -5.14 11.68 9.12
N ASP A 163 -4.81 12.24 10.29
CA ASP A 163 -4.11 13.52 10.39
C ASP A 163 -2.64 13.39 9.96
N LEU A 164 -1.98 14.53 9.75
CA LEU A 164 -0.61 14.60 9.27
C LEU A 164 0.37 13.83 10.18
N VAL A 165 0.22 13.95 11.50
CA VAL A 165 1.12 13.31 12.47
C VAL A 165 0.98 11.79 12.40
N SER A 166 -0.25 11.30 12.43
CA SER A 166 -0.55 9.86 12.31
C SER A 166 -0.08 9.29 10.97
N THR A 167 -0.31 10.01 9.86
CA THR A 167 0.16 9.66 8.52
C THR A 167 1.68 9.46 8.50
N THR A 168 2.43 10.46 8.96
CA THR A 168 3.90 10.41 9.01
C THR A 168 4.39 9.24 9.85
N GLN A 169 3.79 9.01 11.02
CA GLN A 169 4.16 7.90 11.90
C GLN A 169 3.92 6.52 11.26
N ILE A 170 2.81 6.34 10.54
CA ILE A 170 2.51 5.07 9.86
C ILE A 170 3.46 4.84 8.67
N LEU A 171 3.72 5.87 7.85
CA LEU A 171 4.63 5.75 6.71
C LEU A 171 6.07 5.47 7.17
N SER A 172 6.54 6.15 8.23
CA SER A 172 7.85 5.90 8.84
C SER A 172 7.95 4.48 9.40
N LEU A 173 6.91 3.98 10.09
CA LEU A 173 6.86 2.60 10.57
C LEU A 173 6.97 1.58 9.43
N VAL A 174 6.22 1.78 8.34
CA VAL A 174 6.27 0.88 7.18
C VAL A 174 7.67 0.88 6.55
N ARG A 175 8.31 2.05 6.45
CA ARG A 175 9.68 2.17 5.94
C ARG A 175 10.68 1.45 6.85
N GLU A 176 10.57 1.60 8.17
CA GLU A 176 11.40 0.90 9.14
C GLU A 176 11.25 -0.63 9.00
N LEU A 177 10.03 -1.16 8.87
CA LEU A 177 9.78 -2.58 8.63
C LEU A 177 10.40 -3.05 7.31
N HIS A 178 10.27 -2.28 6.24
CA HIS A 178 10.89 -2.56 4.94
C HIS A 178 12.41 -2.69 5.05
N GLU A 179 13.08 -1.67 5.62
CA GLU A 179 14.53 -1.61 5.74
C GLU A 179 15.09 -2.70 6.67
N ARG A 180 14.45 -2.91 7.84
CA ARG A 180 14.92 -3.87 8.84
C ARG A 180 14.78 -5.31 8.41
N ASP A 181 13.65 -5.66 7.80
CA ASP A 181 13.30 -7.05 7.50
C ASP A 181 13.49 -7.39 6.02
N ASN A 182 14.04 -6.45 5.22
CA ASN A 182 14.20 -6.56 3.77
C ASN A 182 12.89 -6.98 3.07
N LEU A 183 11.77 -6.43 3.54
CA LEU A 183 10.44 -6.73 3.02
C LEU A 183 10.22 -6.08 1.67
N THR A 184 9.59 -6.79 0.75
CA THR A 184 8.98 -6.14 -0.40
C THR A 184 7.68 -5.47 0.06
N VAL A 185 7.52 -4.18 -0.21
CA VAL A 185 6.33 -3.42 0.18
C VAL A 185 5.58 -2.94 -1.05
N LEU A 186 4.29 -3.22 -1.09
CA LEU A 186 3.35 -2.63 -2.05
C LEU A 186 2.36 -1.74 -1.30
N MET A 187 2.42 -0.44 -1.53
CA MET A 187 1.53 0.53 -0.92
C MET A 187 0.58 1.11 -1.96
N VAL A 188 -0.72 0.86 -1.80
CA VAL A 188 -1.78 1.45 -2.64
C VAL A 188 -2.24 2.75 -2.00
N SER A 189 -2.27 3.84 -2.77
CA SER A 189 -2.75 5.14 -2.30
C SER A 189 -3.29 6.01 -3.45
N HIS A 190 -4.09 7.00 -3.11
CA HIS A 190 -4.45 8.09 -4.01
C HIS A 190 -3.64 9.37 -3.74
N ALA A 191 -2.86 9.41 -2.66
CA ALA A 191 -2.09 10.57 -2.20
C ALA A 191 -0.64 10.51 -2.74
N LEU A 192 -0.42 10.93 -4.00
CA LEU A 192 0.89 10.88 -4.66
C LEU A 192 1.97 11.61 -3.86
N ASN A 193 1.69 12.82 -3.36
CA ASN A 193 2.65 13.63 -2.62
C ASN A 193 3.12 12.98 -1.32
N GLU A 194 2.24 12.22 -0.65
CA GLU A 194 2.61 11.51 0.58
C GLU A 194 3.49 10.30 0.27
N VAL A 195 3.04 9.46 -0.66
CA VAL A 195 3.68 8.18 -0.97
C VAL A 195 5.05 8.36 -1.61
N ALA A 196 5.19 9.32 -2.54
CA ALA A 196 6.42 9.55 -3.30
C ALA A 196 7.66 9.82 -2.43
N ASN A 197 7.47 10.27 -1.19
CA ASN A 197 8.57 10.57 -0.27
C ASN A 197 9.01 9.37 0.60
N TYR A 198 8.33 8.22 0.46
CA TYR A 198 8.63 7.01 1.25
C TYR A 198 8.97 5.80 0.40
N VAL A 199 8.53 5.76 -0.87
CA VAL A 199 8.73 4.64 -1.78
C VAL A 199 9.96 4.86 -2.68
N GLU A 200 10.46 3.77 -3.27
CA GLU A 200 11.56 3.82 -4.24
C GLU A 200 11.06 3.92 -5.67
N ARG A 201 9.93 3.26 -5.95
CA ARG A 201 9.30 3.19 -7.26
C ARG A 201 7.81 3.55 -7.17
N ILE A 202 7.29 4.08 -8.25
CA ILE A 202 5.86 4.41 -8.39
C ILE A 202 5.29 3.71 -9.61
N ALA A 203 4.20 2.99 -9.43
CA ALA A 203 3.29 2.58 -10.48
C ALA A 203 2.10 3.55 -10.49
N LEU A 204 2.11 4.47 -11.45
CA LEU A 204 1.06 5.47 -11.62
C LEU A 204 -0.04 4.93 -12.51
N VAL A 205 -1.27 4.88 -11.97
CA VAL A 205 -2.46 4.35 -12.66
C VAL A 205 -3.47 5.47 -12.82
N VAL A 206 -3.84 5.74 -14.06
CA VAL A 206 -4.89 6.70 -14.40
C VAL A 206 -5.89 6.05 -15.36
N GLU A 207 -7.03 6.70 -15.61
CA GLU A 207 -8.16 6.13 -16.34
C GLU A 207 -7.80 5.50 -17.71
N ARG A 208 -6.72 5.98 -18.37
CA ARG A 208 -6.25 5.52 -19.69
C ARG A 208 -4.76 5.26 -19.77
N GLY A 209 -4.10 5.08 -18.63
CA GLY A 209 -2.66 4.93 -18.62
C GLY A 209 -2.12 4.20 -17.41
N PHE A 210 -1.04 3.48 -17.66
CA PHE A 210 -0.22 2.86 -16.64
C PHE A 210 1.23 3.24 -16.91
N ARG A 211 1.94 3.71 -15.90
CA ARG A 211 3.37 4.00 -16.00
C ARG A 211 4.07 3.60 -14.71
N ILE A 212 5.21 2.95 -14.82
CA ILE A 212 6.01 2.54 -13.67
C ILE A 212 7.46 2.96 -13.87
N GLY A 213 8.09 3.37 -12.77
CA GLY A 213 9.50 3.78 -12.77
C GLY A 213 9.95 4.16 -11.37
N THR A 214 11.17 4.64 -11.25
CA THR A 214 11.67 5.27 -10.03
C THR A 214 10.88 6.53 -9.72
N VAL A 215 10.90 6.97 -8.47
CA VAL A 215 10.28 8.25 -8.08
C VAL A 215 10.80 9.39 -8.97
N GLY A 216 12.12 9.38 -9.32
CA GLY A 216 12.72 10.37 -10.18
C GLY A 216 12.15 10.42 -11.60
N GLU A 217 11.83 9.27 -12.17
CA GLU A 217 11.29 9.15 -13.53
C GLU A 217 9.78 9.48 -13.61
N ILE A 218 9.03 9.16 -12.56
CA ILE A 218 7.59 9.39 -12.53
C ILE A 218 7.24 10.81 -12.08
N MET A 219 7.93 11.33 -11.06
CA MET A 219 7.67 12.64 -10.48
C MET A 219 8.31 13.76 -11.32
N THR A 220 7.94 13.88 -12.58
CA THR A 220 8.33 14.95 -13.49
C THR A 220 7.09 15.68 -14.01
N GLU A 221 7.22 16.98 -14.30
CA GLU A 221 6.12 17.79 -14.86
C GLU A 221 5.58 17.17 -16.15
N GLU A 222 6.48 16.69 -17.03
CA GLU A 222 6.12 16.08 -18.30
C GLU A 222 5.30 14.81 -18.09
N THR A 223 5.81 13.85 -17.29
CA THR A 223 5.12 12.58 -17.02
C THR A 223 3.76 12.80 -16.39
N LEU A 224 3.70 13.64 -15.33
CA LEU A 224 2.47 13.86 -14.59
C LEU A 224 1.45 14.67 -15.40
N THR A 225 1.89 15.68 -16.18
CA THR A 225 1.00 16.41 -17.09
C THR A 225 0.39 15.49 -18.14
N GLN A 226 1.20 14.60 -18.73
CA GLN A 226 0.72 13.61 -19.70
C GLN A 226 -0.28 12.63 -19.06
N MET A 227 0.02 12.13 -17.87
CA MET A 227 -0.80 11.11 -17.20
C MET A 227 -2.11 11.69 -16.65
N TYR A 228 -2.07 12.86 -16.02
CA TYR A 228 -3.27 13.50 -15.46
C TYR A 228 -4.07 14.32 -16.46
N GLY A 229 -3.50 14.66 -17.62
CA GLY A 229 -4.14 15.50 -18.64
C GLY A 229 -4.33 16.96 -18.24
N ILE A 230 -3.67 17.41 -17.18
CA ILE A 230 -3.66 18.80 -16.70
C ILE A 230 -2.21 19.24 -16.42
N PRO A 231 -1.86 20.50 -16.67
CA PRO A 231 -0.53 21.03 -16.33
C PRO A 231 -0.28 20.92 -14.82
N VAL A 232 0.88 20.40 -14.44
CA VAL A 232 1.34 20.35 -13.06
C VAL A 232 2.72 20.98 -12.93
N ASP A 233 3.02 21.49 -11.74
CA ASP A 233 4.36 21.88 -11.32
C ASP A 233 4.89 20.80 -10.38
N VAL A 234 6.16 20.46 -10.53
CA VAL A 234 6.88 19.56 -9.61
C VAL A 234 8.01 20.36 -9.00
N ASP A 235 8.03 20.46 -7.69
CA ASP A 235 9.06 21.18 -6.94
C ASP A 235 9.66 20.28 -5.85
N GLU A 236 10.81 20.67 -5.33
CA GLU A 236 11.47 19.98 -4.23
C GLU A 236 11.66 20.95 -3.06
N MET A 237 11.07 20.62 -1.92
CA MET A 237 11.19 21.40 -0.70
C MET A 237 11.70 20.52 0.45
N HIS A 238 12.85 20.88 1.01
CA HIS A 238 13.50 20.11 2.10
C HIS A 238 13.73 18.61 1.77
N GLY A 239 14.06 18.30 0.52
CA GLY A 239 14.27 16.92 0.05
C GLY A 239 12.98 16.14 -0.24
N HIS A 240 11.81 16.80 -0.13
CA HIS A 240 10.51 16.22 -0.46
C HIS A 240 10.02 16.75 -1.81
N ARG A 241 9.60 15.85 -2.68
CA ARG A 241 8.95 16.21 -3.95
C ARG A 241 7.48 16.51 -3.73
N ILE A 242 7.05 17.63 -4.32
CA ILE A 242 5.68 18.12 -4.21
C ILE A 242 5.13 18.36 -5.60
N VAL A 243 3.92 17.87 -5.86
CA VAL A 243 3.19 18.08 -7.11
C VAL A 243 2.01 19.01 -6.84
N VAL A 244 1.90 20.05 -7.64
CA VAL A 244 0.81 21.02 -7.56
C VAL A 244 0.18 21.19 -8.94
N ALA A 245 -1.14 21.03 -9.04
CA ALA A 245 -1.86 21.30 -10.28
C ALA A 245 -1.81 22.82 -10.58
N ARG A 246 -1.42 23.17 -11.80
CA ARG A 246 -1.46 24.57 -12.27
C ARG A 246 -2.91 25.00 -12.43
N ARG A 247 -3.27 26.09 -11.80
CA ARG A 247 -4.58 26.71 -12.05
C ARG A 247 -4.64 27.27 -13.46
N PRO A 248 -5.77 27.14 -14.17
CA PRO A 248 -5.97 27.81 -15.46
C PRO A 248 -5.69 29.32 -15.36
N ALA A 249 -5.09 29.91 -16.40
CA ALA A 249 -4.68 31.32 -16.40
C ALA A 249 -5.82 32.29 -16.05
N ALA A 250 -7.05 31.97 -16.46
CA ALA A 250 -8.24 32.77 -16.17
C ALA A 250 -8.55 32.92 -14.66
N GLU A 251 -8.22 31.92 -13.82
CA GLU A 251 -8.41 32.02 -12.37
C GLU A 251 -7.28 32.78 -11.66
N ARG A 252 -6.10 32.88 -12.29
CA ARG A 252 -4.96 33.67 -11.76
C ARG A 252 -5.21 35.17 -11.88
N GLU A 253 -5.82 35.61 -12.97
CA GLU A 253 -6.12 37.02 -13.21
C GLU A 253 -7.27 37.53 -12.33
N ALA A 254 -8.29 36.70 -12.08
CA ALA A 254 -9.42 37.07 -11.25
C ALA A 254 -9.06 37.38 -9.78
N ARG A 255 -7.97 36.77 -9.24
CA ARG A 255 -7.49 37.04 -7.86
C ARG A 255 -6.44 38.15 -7.76
N ARG A 256 -5.87 38.63 -8.87
CA ARG A 256 -4.96 39.79 -8.86
C ARG A 256 -5.72 41.10 -8.83
N ASN A 257 -7.03 41.07 -9.10
CA ASN A 257 -7.91 42.23 -9.17
C ASN A 257 -8.86 42.33 -7.96
N VAL A 258 -8.60 41.62 -6.89
CA VAL A 258 -9.23 41.72 -5.56
C VAL A 258 -8.15 42.02 -4.52
#